data_5f7dc720ca05a4262470f548b1d45789
#
_entry.id   5f7dc720ca05a4262470f548b1d45789
#
_cell.length_a   1.000
_cell.length_b   1.000
_cell.length_c   1.000
_cell.angle_alpha   90.00
_cell.angle_beta   90.00
_cell.angle_gamma   90.00
#
_symmetry.space_group_name_H-M   'P 1'
#
loop_
_entity.id
_entity.type
_entity.pdbx_description
1 polymer ?
#
loop_
_entity_poly.entity_id
_entity_poly.type
_entity_poly.pdbx_seq_one_letter_code
_entity_poly.pdbx_strand_id
1 'polypeptide(L)'
;MMPGPGSGPRHLVFKNTDKIAYLICELNSTIEVLIYDGLGEFHKLQTISTLPDDADKEEFNATAAIRMTSDDKFVYASNRGHNSIVVYESLADGTLEKIQTISSFGDIPRDINLSKGEKVLIVANQDTDNVTTYLKDEQTGLLTKVQDDFFVPEAVCVYPA
;
A
#
# COMPACT_ATOMS: atom_id res chain seq x y z
N MET A 1 -15.38 5.65 14.75
CA MET A 1 -16.37 5.46 13.65
C MET A 1 -15.69 4.57 12.63
N MET A 2 -16.24 3.39 12.37
CA MET A 2 -15.74 2.43 11.35
C MET A 2 -15.77 3.08 9.96
N PRO A 3 -15.02 2.52 8.97
CA PRO A 3 -15.14 2.97 7.59
C PRO A 3 -16.59 3.11 7.16
N GLY A 4 -16.88 4.14 6.36
CA GLY A 4 -18.26 4.38 5.90
C GLY A 4 -18.80 3.21 5.05
N PRO A 5 -20.14 3.05 4.95
CA PRO A 5 -20.72 2.08 4.04
C PRO A 5 -20.18 2.25 2.63
N GLY A 6 -19.78 1.14 1.97
CA GLY A 6 -19.25 1.14 0.61
C GLY A 6 -17.74 1.40 0.49
N SER A 7 -16.99 1.54 1.60
CA SER A 7 -15.54 1.73 1.53
C SER A 7 -14.75 0.48 1.11
N GLY A 8 -15.29 -0.73 1.34
CA GLY A 8 -14.65 -1.98 0.96
C GLY A 8 -13.33 -2.26 1.71
N PRO A 9 -13.35 -2.42 3.04
CA PRO A 9 -12.13 -2.73 3.80
C PRO A 9 -11.54 -4.06 3.32
N ARG A 10 -10.21 -4.09 3.09
CA ARG A 10 -9.57 -5.24 2.43
C ARG A 10 -8.42 -5.82 3.25
N HIS A 11 -7.34 -5.08 3.48
CA HIS A 11 -6.18 -5.52 4.27
C HIS A 11 -5.94 -4.55 5.41
N LEU A 12 -5.44 -5.10 6.53
CA LEU A 12 -5.09 -4.36 7.73
C LEU A 12 -3.65 -4.70 8.13
N VAL A 13 -2.85 -3.68 8.42
CA VAL A 13 -1.50 -3.83 8.99
C VAL A 13 -1.42 -3.05 10.30
N PHE A 14 -0.63 -3.55 11.24
CA PHE A 14 -0.44 -2.95 12.56
C PHE A 14 0.98 -2.43 12.70
N LYS A 15 1.16 -1.28 13.34
CA LYS A 15 2.48 -0.87 13.85
C LYS A 15 2.92 -1.85 14.95
N ASN A 16 4.22 -2.15 14.96
CA ASN A 16 4.78 -3.04 15.97
C ASN A 16 4.92 -2.36 17.34
N THR A 17 5.13 -1.04 17.33
CA THR A 17 5.51 -0.26 18.53
C THR A 17 4.34 0.47 19.17
N ASP A 18 3.25 0.71 18.45
CA ASP A 18 2.12 1.53 18.89
C ASP A 18 0.78 0.82 18.67
N LYS A 19 -0.26 1.35 19.30
CA LYS A 19 -1.64 0.88 19.09
C LYS A 19 -2.26 1.53 17.85
N ILE A 20 -1.55 1.48 16.72
CA ILE A 20 -1.98 2.04 15.43
C ILE A 20 -2.13 0.91 14.42
N ALA A 21 -3.16 1.01 13.60
CA ALA A 21 -3.41 0.13 12.47
C ALA A 21 -3.79 0.93 11.23
N TYR A 22 -3.41 0.42 10.06
CA TYR A 22 -3.70 0.99 8.76
C TYR A 22 -4.59 0.04 7.97
N LEU A 23 -5.82 0.46 7.71
CA LEU A 23 -6.83 -0.30 6.99
C LEU A 23 -6.96 0.25 5.58
N ILE A 24 -6.58 -0.53 4.57
CA ILE A 24 -6.80 -0.15 3.18
C ILE A 24 -8.23 -0.47 2.76
N CYS A 25 -8.89 0.50 2.12
CA CYS A 25 -10.27 0.44 1.68
C CYS A 25 -10.34 0.43 0.16
N GLU A 26 -10.74 -0.71 -0.42
CA GLU A 26 -10.67 -1.00 -1.85
C GLU A 26 -11.51 -0.05 -2.70
N LEU A 27 -12.76 0.21 -2.30
CA LEU A 27 -13.77 0.82 -3.17
C LEU A 27 -13.74 2.36 -3.16
N ASN A 28 -13.11 2.98 -2.18
CA ASN A 28 -13.00 4.44 -2.10
C ASN A 28 -11.56 4.95 -2.19
N SER A 29 -10.60 4.07 -2.47
CA SER A 29 -9.19 4.40 -2.69
C SER A 29 -8.56 5.16 -1.52
N THR A 30 -8.80 4.68 -0.28
CA THR A 30 -8.28 5.31 0.94
C THR A 30 -7.56 4.32 1.86
N ILE A 31 -6.76 4.88 2.76
CA ILE A 31 -6.30 4.21 3.97
C ILE A 31 -6.96 4.92 5.16
N GLU A 32 -7.60 4.14 6.02
CA GLU A 32 -8.06 4.58 7.33
C GLU A 32 -6.96 4.31 8.36
N VAL A 33 -6.50 5.36 9.03
CA VAL A 33 -5.58 5.25 10.17
C VAL A 33 -6.43 5.09 11.42
N LEU A 34 -6.18 4.02 12.17
CA LEU A 34 -6.96 3.62 13.31
C LEU A 34 -6.09 3.52 14.56
N ILE A 35 -6.59 4.03 15.67
CA ILE A 35 -6.09 3.72 17.02
C ILE A 35 -6.91 2.56 17.56
N TYR A 36 -6.29 1.54 18.15
CA TYR A 36 -6.99 0.45 18.82
C TYR A 36 -6.58 0.35 20.30
N ASP A 37 -7.54 -0.03 21.13
CA ASP A 37 -7.35 -0.10 22.60
C ASP A 37 -6.59 -1.37 23.05
N GLY A 38 -6.47 -2.37 22.16
CA GLY A 38 -5.94 -3.70 22.46
C GLY A 38 -7.00 -4.67 22.97
N LEU A 39 -8.27 -4.26 23.07
CA LEU A 39 -9.40 -5.06 23.53
C LEU A 39 -10.45 -5.29 22.44
N GLY A 40 -10.24 -4.71 21.24
CA GLY A 40 -11.09 -4.91 20.07
C GLY A 40 -11.81 -3.64 19.59
N GLU A 41 -11.66 -2.51 20.27
CA GLU A 41 -12.22 -1.24 19.82
C GLU A 41 -11.22 -0.46 18.96
N PHE A 42 -11.75 0.14 17.87
CA PHE A 42 -10.99 0.98 16.93
C PHE A 42 -11.60 2.37 16.83
N HIS A 43 -10.74 3.38 16.88
CA HIS A 43 -11.10 4.77 16.67
C HIS A 43 -10.34 5.35 15.49
N LYS A 44 -11.05 6.02 14.57
CA LYS A 44 -10.42 6.61 13.40
C LYS A 44 -9.64 7.87 13.77
N LEU A 45 -8.38 7.93 13.35
CA LEU A 45 -7.48 9.06 13.50
C LEU A 45 -7.40 9.89 12.22
N GLN A 46 -7.27 9.22 11.05
CA GLN A 46 -7.10 9.88 9.75
C GLN A 46 -7.77 9.05 8.65
N THR A 47 -8.19 9.71 7.57
CA THR A 47 -8.46 9.10 6.27
C THR A 47 -7.55 9.77 5.26
N ILE A 48 -6.77 8.99 4.48
CA ILE A 48 -5.86 9.51 3.47
C ILE A 48 -6.07 8.80 2.13
N SER A 49 -6.05 9.57 1.02
CA SER A 49 -6.21 9.03 -0.33
C SER A 49 -4.97 8.25 -0.77
N THR A 50 -5.18 7.14 -1.49
CA THR A 50 -4.11 6.40 -2.18
C THR A 50 -3.82 6.94 -3.58
N LEU A 51 -4.72 7.77 -4.12
CA LEU A 51 -4.52 8.43 -5.39
C LEU A 51 -3.77 9.75 -5.23
N PRO A 52 -3.01 10.20 -6.23
CA PRO A 52 -2.48 11.56 -6.26
C PRO A 52 -3.60 12.59 -6.33
N ASP A 53 -3.31 13.84 -5.97
CA ASP A 53 -4.32 14.90 -5.86
C ASP A 53 -4.90 15.31 -7.23
N ASP A 54 -4.13 15.11 -8.30
CA ASP A 54 -4.48 15.39 -9.70
C ASP A 54 -5.09 14.19 -10.43
N ALA A 55 -5.30 13.05 -9.77
CA ALA A 55 -5.94 11.90 -10.38
C ALA A 55 -7.39 12.20 -10.75
N ASP A 56 -7.80 11.70 -11.91
CA ASP A 56 -9.22 11.74 -12.30
C ASP A 56 -10.03 10.80 -11.40
N LYS A 57 -10.96 11.36 -10.65
CA LYS A 57 -11.79 10.60 -9.70
C LYS A 57 -12.92 9.82 -10.37
N GLU A 58 -13.20 10.10 -11.65
CA GLU A 58 -14.18 9.35 -12.44
C GLU A 58 -13.57 8.11 -13.09
N GLU A 59 -12.24 8.02 -13.16
CA GLU A 59 -11.57 6.82 -13.62
C GLU A 59 -11.62 5.70 -12.57
N PHE A 60 -11.80 4.48 -13.06
CA PHE A 60 -11.81 3.30 -12.17
C PHE A 60 -10.50 3.20 -11.41
N ASN A 61 -10.61 3.08 -10.09
CA ASN A 61 -9.51 2.66 -9.23
C ASN A 61 -10.02 1.80 -8.07
N ALA A 62 -9.23 0.80 -7.72
CA ALA A 62 -9.48 -0.06 -6.57
C ALA A 62 -8.15 -0.36 -5.89
N THR A 63 -8.01 0.05 -4.63
CA THR A 63 -6.80 -0.31 -3.90
C THR A 63 -6.71 -1.82 -3.66
N ALA A 64 -5.51 -2.35 -3.52
CA ALA A 64 -5.34 -3.78 -3.33
C ALA A 64 -4.54 -4.12 -2.07
N ALA A 65 -3.24 -4.09 -2.12
CA ALA A 65 -2.39 -4.50 -1.01
C ALA A 65 -1.87 -3.31 -0.21
N ILE A 66 -1.58 -3.56 1.06
CA ILE A 66 -0.85 -2.65 1.94
C ILE A 66 0.22 -3.43 2.68
N ARG A 67 1.42 -2.87 2.78
CA ARG A 67 2.54 -3.42 3.55
C ARG A 67 3.22 -2.30 4.32
N MET A 68 3.81 -2.66 5.46
CA MET A 68 4.55 -1.76 6.33
C MET A 68 5.95 -2.33 6.58
N THR A 69 6.94 -1.45 6.69
CA THR A 69 8.29 -1.84 7.10
C THR A 69 8.32 -2.30 8.55
N SER A 70 9.25 -3.20 8.90
CA SER A 70 9.37 -3.75 10.26
C SER A 70 9.80 -2.72 11.30
N ASP A 71 10.40 -1.60 10.86
CA ASP A 71 10.77 -0.46 11.71
C ASP A 71 9.64 0.58 11.88
N ASP A 72 8.43 0.27 11.37
CA ASP A 72 7.22 1.11 11.45
C ASP A 72 7.31 2.48 10.75
N LYS A 73 8.29 2.70 9.86
CA LYS A 73 8.50 4.02 9.24
C LYS A 73 7.76 4.25 7.95
N PHE A 74 7.61 3.21 7.12
CA PHE A 74 7.05 3.37 5.77
C PHE A 74 5.92 2.41 5.50
N VAL A 75 4.90 2.90 4.78
CA VAL A 75 3.73 2.13 4.33
C VAL A 75 3.65 2.20 2.81
N TYR A 76 3.44 1.05 2.18
CA TYR A 76 3.30 0.88 0.74
C TYR A 76 1.91 0.35 0.42
N ALA A 77 1.26 0.93 -0.57
CA ALA A 77 -0.04 0.47 -1.03
C ALA A 77 -0.13 0.46 -2.56
N SER A 78 -0.93 -0.45 -3.13
CA SER A 78 -1.12 -0.57 -4.56
C SER A 78 -2.51 -0.14 -5.01
N ASN A 79 -2.57 0.51 -6.19
CA ASN A 79 -3.78 1.00 -6.88
C ASN A 79 -3.97 0.25 -8.20
N ARG A 80 -5.07 -0.46 -8.34
CA ARG A 80 -5.51 -1.13 -9.57
C ARG A 80 -6.41 -0.19 -10.36
N GLY A 81 -6.11 0.06 -11.60
CA GLY A 81 -6.73 1.08 -12.46
C GLY A 81 -5.76 2.23 -12.67
N HIS A 82 -5.45 3.01 -11.66
CA HIS A 82 -4.36 3.99 -11.71
C HIS A 82 -2.98 3.33 -11.90
N ASN A 83 -2.87 2.03 -11.59
CA ASN A 83 -1.68 1.20 -11.80
C ASN A 83 -0.41 1.82 -11.21
N SER A 84 -0.48 2.08 -9.90
CA SER A 84 0.59 2.72 -9.15
C SER A 84 0.82 2.10 -7.79
N ILE A 85 2.01 2.38 -7.26
CA ILE A 85 2.38 2.16 -5.87
C ILE A 85 2.49 3.52 -5.20
N VAL A 86 1.86 3.67 -4.05
CA VAL A 86 1.97 4.85 -3.21
C VAL A 86 2.78 4.54 -1.97
N VAL A 87 3.67 5.45 -1.61
CA VAL A 87 4.54 5.37 -0.43
C VAL A 87 4.15 6.45 0.55
N TYR A 88 4.02 6.05 1.80
CA TYR A 88 3.76 6.96 2.92
C TYR A 88 4.86 6.84 3.97
N GLU A 89 5.18 7.97 4.58
CA GLU A 89 5.87 8.01 5.87
C GLU A 89 4.85 7.91 7.01
N SER A 90 5.15 7.06 7.99
CA SER A 90 4.37 6.95 9.23
C SER A 90 4.94 7.89 10.27
N LEU A 91 4.20 8.93 10.61
CA LEU A 91 4.63 9.98 11.52
C LEU A 91 4.59 9.53 12.99
N ALA A 92 5.18 10.33 13.88
CA ALA A 92 5.28 10.00 15.29
C ALA A 92 3.91 9.90 16.02
N ASP A 93 2.90 10.59 15.52
CA ASP A 93 1.53 10.51 16.03
C ASP A 93 0.72 9.36 15.40
N GLY A 94 1.34 8.58 14.50
CA GLY A 94 0.73 7.47 13.79
C GLY A 94 0.01 7.86 12.51
N THR A 95 -0.13 9.15 12.18
CA THR A 95 -0.69 9.58 10.91
C THR A 95 0.25 9.25 9.74
N LEU A 96 -0.29 9.26 8.53
CA LEU A 96 0.45 9.01 7.29
C LEU A 96 0.62 10.30 6.49
N GLU A 97 1.82 10.49 5.94
CA GLU A 97 2.12 11.50 4.94
C GLU A 97 2.55 10.84 3.63
N LYS A 98 1.90 11.20 2.51
CA LYS A 98 2.23 10.67 1.18
C LYS A 98 3.53 11.30 0.69
N ILE A 99 4.55 10.47 0.41
CA ILE A 99 5.88 10.92 -0.01
C ILE A 99 6.23 10.53 -1.45
N GLN A 100 5.53 9.54 -2.04
CA GLN A 100 5.74 9.16 -3.43
C GLN A 100 4.50 8.48 -4.01
N THR A 101 4.25 8.72 -5.32
CA THR A 101 3.44 7.85 -6.17
C THR A 101 4.28 7.48 -7.39
N ILE A 102 4.40 6.19 -7.69
CA ILE A 102 5.20 5.66 -8.79
C ILE A 102 4.39 4.63 -9.58
N SER A 103 4.57 4.57 -10.91
CA SER A 103 3.92 3.54 -11.75
C SER A 103 4.24 2.13 -11.24
N SER A 104 3.28 1.19 -11.34
CA SER A 104 3.51 -0.25 -11.15
C SER A 104 4.27 -0.90 -12.30
N PHE A 105 4.40 -0.22 -13.45
CA PHE A 105 4.98 -0.74 -14.70
C PHE A 105 4.30 -2.04 -15.16
N GLY A 106 3.00 -2.10 -14.96
CA GLY A 106 2.09 -3.15 -15.37
C GLY A 106 0.69 -2.84 -14.87
N ASP A 107 -0.28 -3.63 -15.29
CA ASP A 107 -1.68 -3.40 -15.00
C ASP A 107 -2.18 -4.30 -13.88
N ILE A 108 -3.10 -3.75 -13.08
CA ILE A 108 -3.73 -4.42 -11.94
C ILE A 108 -2.68 -4.95 -10.94
N PRO A 109 -1.89 -4.07 -10.27
CA PRO A 109 -0.96 -4.47 -9.20
C PRO A 109 -1.73 -5.00 -8.00
N ARG A 110 -2.05 -6.32 -8.05
CA ARG A 110 -2.96 -6.97 -7.11
C ARG A 110 -2.35 -7.25 -5.76
N ASP A 111 -1.05 -7.56 -5.72
CA ASP A 111 -0.33 -7.75 -4.47
C ASP A 111 1.08 -7.15 -4.54
N ILE A 112 1.57 -6.72 -3.41
CA ILE A 112 2.92 -6.23 -3.21
C ILE A 112 3.51 -6.86 -1.95
N ASN A 113 4.82 -7.04 -1.91
CA ASN A 113 5.48 -7.40 -0.67
C ASN A 113 6.94 -6.94 -0.64
N LEU A 114 7.47 -6.77 0.57
CA LEU A 114 8.89 -6.50 0.79
C LEU A 114 9.67 -7.83 0.82
N SER A 115 10.88 -7.84 0.27
CA SER A 115 11.81 -8.94 0.43
C SER A 115 12.18 -9.13 1.91
N LYS A 116 12.72 -10.29 2.30
CA LYS A 116 13.07 -10.62 3.69
C LYS A 116 13.96 -9.58 4.39
N GLY A 117 14.86 -8.93 3.65
CA GLY A 117 15.70 -7.83 4.16
C GLY A 117 15.13 -6.45 3.93
N GLU A 118 13.89 -6.34 3.45
CA GLU A 118 13.15 -5.11 3.14
C GLU A 118 13.88 -4.12 2.20
N LYS A 119 14.85 -4.61 1.43
CA LYS A 119 15.59 -3.80 0.45
C LYS A 119 14.88 -3.69 -0.89
N VAL A 120 13.99 -4.63 -1.18
CA VAL A 120 13.28 -4.72 -2.46
C VAL A 120 11.79 -4.79 -2.20
N LEU A 121 11.01 -3.95 -2.87
CA LEU A 121 9.58 -4.12 -3.02
C LEU A 121 9.31 -4.89 -4.31
N ILE A 122 8.44 -5.90 -4.24
CA ILE A 122 8.03 -6.76 -5.35
C ILE A 122 6.55 -6.51 -5.60
N VAL A 123 6.17 -6.30 -6.85
CA VAL A 123 4.81 -5.99 -7.29
C VAL A 123 4.36 -7.04 -8.29
N ALA A 124 3.22 -7.67 -8.03
CA ALA A 124 2.57 -8.62 -8.92
C ALA A 124 1.48 -7.90 -9.75
N ASN A 125 1.74 -7.69 -11.04
CA ASN A 125 0.81 -7.08 -11.98
C ASN A 125 0.02 -8.20 -12.68
N GLN A 126 -1.26 -8.34 -12.30
CA GLN A 126 -2.07 -9.48 -12.71
C GLN A 126 -2.37 -9.50 -14.21
N ASP A 127 -2.76 -8.34 -14.79
CA ASP A 127 -3.30 -8.30 -16.15
C ASP A 127 -2.23 -8.12 -17.23
N THR A 128 -1.00 -7.77 -16.84
CA THR A 128 0.16 -7.68 -17.77
C THR A 128 1.13 -8.85 -17.60
N ASP A 129 0.78 -9.83 -16.76
CA ASP A 129 1.57 -11.06 -16.57
C ASP A 129 3.04 -10.79 -16.21
N ASN A 130 3.30 -9.72 -15.47
CA ASN A 130 4.67 -9.36 -15.09
C ASN A 130 4.82 -9.06 -13.60
N VAL A 131 6.03 -9.22 -13.14
CA VAL A 131 6.46 -8.78 -11.81
C VAL A 131 7.40 -7.60 -11.96
N THR A 132 7.12 -6.54 -11.23
CA THR A 132 8.00 -5.37 -11.13
C THR A 132 8.74 -5.38 -9.80
N THR A 133 10.02 -5.04 -9.82
CA THR A 133 10.83 -4.91 -8.61
C THR A 133 11.37 -3.49 -8.46
N TYR A 134 11.40 -3.03 -7.22
CA TYR A 134 11.93 -1.72 -6.85
C TYR A 134 12.97 -1.86 -5.75
N LEU A 135 14.07 -1.13 -5.87
CA LEU A 135 14.96 -0.91 -4.75
C LEU A 135 14.32 0.13 -3.82
N LYS A 136 14.23 -0.21 -2.54
CA LYS A 136 13.78 0.70 -1.48
C LYS A 136 14.97 1.39 -0.84
N ASP A 137 14.96 2.70 -0.80
CA ASP A 137 15.91 3.47 0.01
C ASP A 137 15.61 3.27 1.50
N GLU A 138 16.60 2.89 2.28
CA GLU A 138 16.44 2.54 3.69
C GLU A 138 16.14 3.77 4.59
N GLN A 139 16.54 4.97 4.16
CA GLN A 139 16.38 6.19 4.95
C GLN A 139 15.11 6.95 4.62
N THR A 140 14.75 6.98 3.33
CA THR A 140 13.64 7.78 2.83
C THR A 140 12.40 6.95 2.47
N GLY A 141 12.53 5.62 2.38
CA GLY A 141 11.46 4.73 1.95
C GLY A 141 11.13 4.80 0.46
N LEU A 142 11.74 5.72 -0.29
CA LEU A 142 11.45 5.94 -1.69
C LEU A 142 11.83 4.73 -2.55
N LEU A 143 11.05 4.53 -3.60
CA LEU A 143 11.20 3.41 -4.53
C LEU A 143 11.87 3.87 -5.83
N THR A 144 12.84 3.08 -6.29
CA THR A 144 13.45 3.21 -7.62
C THR A 144 13.26 1.91 -8.38
N LYS A 145 12.65 1.97 -9.59
CA LYS A 145 12.42 0.77 -10.42
C LYS A 145 13.75 0.12 -10.79
N VAL A 146 13.77 -1.22 -10.68
CA VAL A 146 14.90 -2.06 -11.10
C VAL A 146 14.54 -2.87 -12.33
N GLN A 147 13.44 -3.66 -12.28
CA GLN A 147 13.04 -4.58 -13.32
C GLN A 147 11.52 -4.63 -13.45
N ASP A 148 11.00 -4.79 -14.67
CA ASP A 148 9.56 -4.87 -14.97
C ASP A 148 9.22 -5.89 -16.08
N ASP A 149 10.20 -6.67 -16.54
CA ASP A 149 10.08 -7.62 -17.65
C ASP A 149 10.08 -9.10 -17.21
N PHE A 150 9.96 -9.35 -15.90
CA PHE A 150 9.89 -10.72 -15.39
C PHE A 150 8.49 -11.30 -15.57
N PHE A 151 8.34 -12.23 -16.53
CA PHE A 151 7.06 -12.82 -16.90
C PHE A 151 6.56 -13.82 -15.85
N VAL A 152 5.38 -13.58 -15.29
CA VAL A 152 4.65 -14.50 -14.38
C VAL A 152 3.16 -14.39 -14.68
N PRO A 153 2.55 -15.39 -15.33
CA PRO A 153 1.14 -15.33 -15.70
C PRO A 153 0.22 -15.13 -14.50
N GLU A 154 -0.70 -14.17 -14.60
CA GLU A 154 -1.77 -13.90 -13.62
C GLU A 154 -1.26 -13.85 -12.17
N ALA A 155 -0.12 -13.22 -11.93
CA ALA A 155 0.46 -13.11 -10.59
C ALA A 155 -0.48 -12.36 -9.64
N VAL A 156 -0.95 -13.01 -8.58
CA VAL A 156 -1.93 -12.46 -7.63
C VAL A 156 -1.47 -12.42 -6.18
N CYS A 157 -0.30 -12.98 -5.90
CA CYS A 157 0.25 -13.03 -4.55
C CYS A 157 1.78 -13.01 -4.58
N VAL A 158 2.38 -12.23 -3.69
CA VAL A 158 3.82 -12.18 -3.45
C VAL A 158 4.10 -12.65 -2.03
N TYR A 159 4.75 -13.79 -1.88
CA TYR A 159 5.15 -14.33 -0.59
C TYR A 159 6.68 -14.42 -0.52
N PRO A 160 7.35 -13.57 0.28
CA PRO A 160 8.79 -13.65 0.48
C PRO A 160 9.15 -14.84 1.37
N ALA A 161 10.07 -15.67 0.91
CA ALA A 161 10.57 -16.82 1.64
C ALA A 161 11.68 -16.45 2.67
#